data_838b3c8d1c75469c49097edfa65d8192
#
_entry.id   838b3c8d1c75469c49097edfa65d8192
#
_cell.length_a   1.000
_cell.length_b   1.000
_cell.length_c   1.000
_cell.angle_alpha   90.00
_cell.angle_beta   90.00
_cell.angle_gamma   90.00
#
_symmetry.space_group_name_H-M   'P 1'
#
loop_
_entity.id
_entity.type
_entity.pdbx_description
1 polymer ?
#
loop_
_entity_poly.entity_id
_entity_poly.type
_entity_poly.pdbx_seq_one_letter_code
_entity_poly.pdbx_strand_id
1 'polypeptide(L)'
;MKRYLALAGMLLAVCALARAQDSAGRLVIPTRDTGTPRAISVSLVHASVTVRTHSGNDVIAETPGAGPSSAERDGMRRIDAPGIAVERQDNGLRIQVAFHNGHQRDLTLTVPVGTSLNLKTIHGDIDVEGVHGEIDVTTLHGNVTLTAVSGTVVASSTMGTLKVSMDRLDPAKPLSFSSLNGNIDVTFPPDVKANLKLKADRGEIWSDFAISLSGAGLQSGSHTTNGVYRINLDRNLYGAINGGGVEASFHTVNGKILIHKRSK
;
A
#
# COMPACT_ATOMS: atom_id res chain seq x y z
N MET A 1 -66.87 -13.16 -25.90
CA MET A 1 -65.66 -12.89 -26.77
C MET A 1 -64.89 -11.73 -26.17
N LYS A 2 -63.93 -11.99 -25.34
CA LYS A 2 -62.93 -10.97 -24.89
C LYS A 2 -61.62 -11.71 -24.60
N ARG A 3 -60.63 -11.44 -25.43
CA ARG A 3 -59.26 -11.98 -25.38
C ARG A 3 -58.48 -11.24 -24.27
N TYR A 4 -58.00 -11.96 -23.27
CA TYR A 4 -56.99 -11.44 -22.35
C TYR A 4 -55.64 -11.93 -22.82
N LEU A 5 -54.86 -10.99 -23.30
CA LEU A 5 -53.44 -11.16 -23.60
C LEU A 5 -52.66 -11.05 -22.30
N ALA A 6 -52.10 -12.14 -21.84
CA ALA A 6 -51.19 -12.15 -20.73
C ALA A 6 -49.79 -11.74 -21.20
N LEU A 7 -49.33 -10.58 -20.75
CA LEU A 7 -47.94 -10.10 -20.94
C LEU A 7 -47.08 -10.76 -19.86
N ALA A 8 -46.37 -11.81 -20.21
CA ALA A 8 -45.35 -12.39 -19.38
C ALA A 8 -44.07 -11.53 -19.46
N GLY A 9 -43.86 -10.70 -18.46
CA GLY A 9 -42.64 -9.93 -18.27
C GLY A 9 -41.49 -10.88 -17.93
N MET A 10 -40.60 -11.10 -18.86
CA MET A 10 -39.38 -11.88 -18.72
C MET A 10 -38.35 -11.01 -18.02
N LEU A 11 -38.17 -11.20 -16.72
CA LEU A 11 -37.11 -10.60 -15.93
C LEU A 11 -35.81 -11.32 -16.31
N LEU A 12 -35.10 -10.78 -17.28
CA LEU A 12 -33.74 -11.20 -17.62
C LEU A 12 -32.78 -10.66 -16.51
N ALA A 13 -32.56 -11.50 -15.51
CA ALA A 13 -31.45 -11.33 -14.61
C ALA A 13 -30.15 -11.47 -15.41
N VAL A 14 -29.52 -10.35 -15.72
CA VAL A 14 -28.18 -10.32 -16.30
C VAL A 14 -27.21 -10.74 -15.19
N CYS A 15 -27.03 -12.06 -15.04
CA CYS A 15 -25.86 -12.61 -14.41
C CYS A 15 -24.65 -12.20 -15.27
N ALA A 16 -23.94 -11.13 -14.88
CA ALA A 16 -22.68 -10.78 -15.48
C ALA A 16 -21.71 -11.93 -15.22
N LEU A 17 -21.47 -12.69 -16.26
CA LEU A 17 -20.50 -13.79 -16.31
C LEU A 17 -19.13 -13.27 -15.88
N ALA A 18 -18.73 -13.64 -14.67
CA ALA A 18 -17.33 -13.76 -14.34
C ALA A 18 -16.75 -14.91 -15.18
N ARG A 19 -16.28 -14.60 -16.37
CA ARG A 19 -15.48 -15.53 -17.18
C ARG A 19 -14.04 -15.35 -16.80
N ALA A 20 -13.48 -16.33 -16.33
CA ALA A 20 -12.35 -17.19 -16.60
C ALA A 20 -11.68 -17.59 -15.29
N GLN A 21 -12.12 -18.70 -14.73
CA GLN A 21 -11.24 -19.54 -13.92
C GLN A 21 -10.23 -20.21 -14.87
N ASP A 22 -9.13 -19.53 -15.12
CA ASP A 22 -7.96 -20.16 -15.66
C ASP A 22 -7.03 -20.46 -14.50
N SER A 23 -6.81 -21.74 -14.26
CA SER A 23 -5.93 -22.33 -13.25
C SER A 23 -6.25 -21.93 -11.79
N ALA A 24 -6.31 -22.93 -10.93
CA ALA A 24 -6.60 -22.79 -9.51
C ALA A 24 -5.77 -21.67 -8.85
N GLY A 25 -6.44 -20.66 -8.32
CA GLY A 25 -5.83 -19.55 -7.57
C GLY A 25 -5.59 -18.25 -8.34
N ARG A 26 -5.96 -18.17 -9.59
CA ARG A 26 -5.86 -16.94 -10.40
C ARG A 26 -7.24 -16.40 -10.76
N LEU A 27 -7.46 -15.10 -10.50
CA LEU A 27 -8.68 -14.40 -10.83
C LEU A 27 -8.36 -13.16 -11.67
N VAL A 28 -8.93 -13.09 -12.87
CA VAL A 28 -8.82 -11.91 -13.74
C VAL A 28 -10.10 -11.09 -13.61
N ILE A 29 -9.96 -9.83 -13.23
CA ILE A 29 -11.04 -8.88 -13.01
C ILE A 29 -11.01 -7.86 -14.15
N PRO A 30 -11.88 -7.98 -15.16
CA PRO A 30 -11.91 -7.03 -16.26
C PRO A 30 -12.39 -5.67 -15.77
N THR A 31 -11.70 -4.65 -16.22
CA THR A 31 -12.00 -3.28 -15.88
C THR A 31 -12.63 -2.57 -17.08
N ARG A 32 -13.89 -2.14 -16.92
CA ARG A 32 -14.69 -1.61 -18.01
C ARG A 32 -14.50 -0.13 -18.32
N ASP A 33 -13.83 0.63 -17.44
CA ASP A 33 -13.68 2.08 -17.59
C ASP A 33 -12.24 2.53 -17.57
N THR A 34 -11.85 3.27 -18.59
CA THR A 34 -10.50 3.76 -18.84
C THR A 34 -10.20 5.12 -18.20
N GLY A 35 -11.09 5.68 -17.39
CA GLY A 35 -11.02 7.10 -17.02
C GLY A 35 -10.84 7.44 -15.53
N THR A 36 -11.08 6.53 -14.59
CA THR A 36 -10.99 6.83 -13.14
C THR A 36 -9.85 6.07 -12.47
N PRO A 37 -9.07 6.73 -11.61
CA PRO A 37 -8.09 6.05 -10.77
C PRO A 37 -8.83 5.02 -9.90
N ARG A 38 -8.51 3.75 -10.09
CA ARG A 38 -9.15 2.69 -9.34
C ARG A 38 -8.42 2.46 -8.05
N ALA A 39 -9.15 2.53 -6.95
CA ALA A 39 -8.64 2.17 -5.66
C ALA A 39 -8.79 0.65 -5.45
N ILE A 40 -7.73 -0.04 -5.12
CA ILE A 40 -7.75 -1.42 -4.67
C ILE A 40 -7.46 -1.45 -3.19
N SER A 41 -8.38 -2.03 -2.43
CA SER A 41 -8.26 -2.21 -0.99
C SER A 41 -8.06 -3.69 -0.66
N VAL A 42 -7.00 -3.98 0.10
CA VAL A 42 -6.66 -5.33 0.58
C VAL A 42 -6.40 -5.27 2.08
N SER A 43 -6.96 -6.21 2.82
CA SER A 43 -6.69 -6.36 4.25
C SER A 43 -6.43 -7.82 4.57
N LEU A 44 -5.22 -8.11 5.04
CA LEU A 44 -4.78 -9.45 5.41
C LEU A 44 -4.37 -9.51 6.88
N VAL A 45 -4.37 -10.73 7.44
CA VAL A 45 -3.97 -10.94 8.83
C VAL A 45 -2.61 -11.63 8.91
N HIS A 46 -2.43 -12.73 8.19
CA HIS A 46 -1.20 -13.53 8.23
C HIS A 46 -0.75 -13.91 6.82
N ALA A 47 -0.49 -12.90 5.99
CA ALA A 47 -0.05 -13.13 4.62
C ALA A 47 0.63 -11.88 4.07
N SER A 48 1.52 -12.08 3.12
CA SER A 48 2.20 -11.02 2.39
C SER A 48 1.43 -10.59 1.15
N VAL A 49 1.62 -9.34 0.74
CA VAL A 49 1.03 -8.79 -0.49
C VAL A 49 2.14 -8.34 -1.42
N THR A 50 2.14 -8.87 -2.63
CA THR A 50 3.02 -8.41 -3.70
C THR A 50 2.19 -7.77 -4.81
N VAL A 51 2.50 -6.52 -5.16
CA VAL A 51 1.83 -5.79 -6.23
C VAL A 51 2.82 -5.46 -7.33
N ARG A 52 2.49 -5.82 -8.55
CA ARG A 52 3.24 -5.49 -9.76
C ARG A 52 2.35 -4.79 -10.76
N THR A 53 2.96 -4.02 -11.64
CA THR A 53 2.21 -3.30 -12.67
C THR A 53 2.34 -3.96 -14.04
N HIS A 54 1.33 -3.71 -14.88
CA HIS A 54 1.34 -4.06 -16.29
C HIS A 54 0.68 -2.95 -17.13
N SER A 55 0.86 -3.02 -18.44
CA SER A 55 0.33 -2.05 -19.39
C SER A 55 -1.16 -2.26 -19.76
N GLY A 56 -1.77 -3.34 -19.31
CA GLY A 56 -3.19 -3.64 -19.53
C GLY A 56 -4.10 -2.90 -18.56
N ASN A 57 -5.43 -3.11 -18.73
CA ASN A 57 -6.45 -2.48 -17.90
C ASN A 57 -7.05 -3.43 -16.84
N ASP A 58 -6.75 -4.71 -16.89
CA ASP A 58 -7.32 -5.72 -15.99
C ASP A 58 -6.57 -5.77 -14.67
N VAL A 59 -7.28 -6.16 -13.61
CA VAL A 59 -6.67 -6.50 -12.32
C VAL A 59 -6.60 -8.02 -12.22
N ILE A 60 -5.41 -8.54 -11.98
CA ILE A 60 -5.18 -9.97 -11.82
C ILE A 60 -4.80 -10.22 -10.37
N ALA A 61 -5.54 -11.11 -9.70
CA ALA A 61 -5.27 -11.53 -8.34
C ALA A 61 -4.92 -13.01 -8.32
N GLU A 62 -3.80 -13.33 -7.69
CA GLU A 62 -3.27 -14.70 -7.62
C GLU A 62 -2.87 -15.05 -6.18
N THR A 63 -3.22 -16.26 -5.76
CA THR A 63 -2.73 -16.83 -4.51
C THR A 63 -1.88 -18.06 -4.83
N PRO A 64 -0.55 -17.98 -4.62
CA PRO A 64 0.35 -19.09 -4.90
C PRO A 64 -0.07 -20.37 -4.15
N GLY A 65 0.03 -21.52 -4.83
CA GLY A 65 -0.32 -22.81 -4.22
C GLY A 65 -1.82 -23.11 -4.06
N ALA A 66 -2.71 -22.30 -4.65
CA ALA A 66 -4.15 -22.57 -4.70
C ALA A 66 -4.53 -23.51 -5.86
N GLY A 67 -3.69 -24.46 -6.19
CA GLY A 67 -4.00 -25.52 -7.15
C GLY A 67 -5.03 -26.52 -6.61
N PRO A 68 -5.70 -27.30 -7.49
CA PRO A 68 -6.49 -28.43 -7.02
C PRO A 68 -5.58 -29.34 -6.22
N SER A 69 -5.87 -29.48 -4.93
CA SER A 69 -5.13 -30.41 -4.08
C SER A 69 -5.33 -31.81 -4.63
N SER A 70 -4.25 -32.43 -5.10
CA SER A 70 -4.24 -33.83 -5.48
C SER A 70 -4.15 -34.77 -4.25
N ALA A 71 -4.36 -34.24 -3.04
CA ALA A 71 -4.39 -35.05 -1.85
C ALA A 71 -5.63 -35.95 -1.86
N GLU A 72 -5.42 -37.21 -2.16
CA GLU A 72 -6.40 -38.25 -2.03
C GLU A 72 -6.22 -38.91 -0.65
N ARG A 73 -7.30 -39.01 0.11
CA ARG A 73 -7.34 -39.73 1.37
C ARG A 73 -8.54 -40.64 1.35
N ASP A 74 -8.32 -41.92 1.49
CA ASP A 74 -9.38 -42.95 1.56
C ASP A 74 -10.37 -42.93 0.37
N GLY A 75 -9.88 -42.65 -0.85
CA GLY A 75 -10.69 -42.53 -2.06
C GLY A 75 -11.48 -41.21 -2.18
N MET A 76 -11.29 -40.26 -1.24
CA MET A 76 -11.88 -38.97 -1.29
C MET A 76 -10.89 -37.93 -1.81
N ARG A 77 -11.32 -37.18 -2.81
CA ARG A 77 -10.56 -36.05 -3.35
C ARG A 77 -10.87 -34.77 -2.57
N ARG A 78 -9.82 -34.11 -2.09
CA ARG A 78 -9.98 -32.81 -1.46
C ARG A 78 -10.41 -31.77 -2.48
N ILE A 79 -11.46 -31.02 -2.19
CA ILE A 79 -11.91 -29.89 -3.01
C ILE A 79 -11.49 -28.62 -2.29
N ASP A 80 -10.47 -27.95 -2.83
CA ASP A 80 -10.06 -26.63 -2.36
C ASP A 80 -10.77 -25.55 -3.19
N ALA A 81 -11.53 -24.68 -2.54
CA ALA A 81 -12.11 -23.51 -3.19
C ALA A 81 -11.03 -22.43 -3.38
N PRO A 82 -11.00 -21.73 -4.52
CA PRO A 82 -10.13 -20.56 -4.67
C PRO A 82 -10.50 -19.52 -3.63
N GLY A 83 -9.53 -19.16 -2.77
CA GLY A 83 -9.77 -18.35 -1.58
C GLY A 83 -9.80 -16.84 -1.82
N ILE A 84 -10.02 -16.36 -3.05
CA ILE A 84 -10.10 -14.93 -3.36
C ILE A 84 -11.54 -14.53 -3.57
N ALA A 85 -12.02 -13.56 -2.79
CA ALA A 85 -13.29 -12.89 -3.00
C ALA A 85 -13.04 -11.43 -3.41
N VAL A 86 -13.78 -10.97 -4.41
CA VAL A 86 -13.70 -9.60 -4.91
C VAL A 86 -15.06 -8.95 -4.78
N GLU A 87 -15.11 -7.87 -4.02
CA GLU A 87 -16.25 -7.01 -3.85
C GLU A 87 -16.02 -5.72 -4.63
N ARG A 88 -16.95 -5.38 -5.50
CA ARG A 88 -16.90 -4.11 -6.23
C ARG A 88 -17.54 -3.03 -5.36
N GLN A 89 -16.81 -1.95 -5.15
CA GLN A 89 -17.27 -0.74 -4.47
C GLN A 89 -17.46 0.39 -5.50
N ASP A 90 -18.15 1.47 -5.12
CA ASP A 90 -18.49 2.58 -6.03
C ASP A 90 -17.24 3.15 -6.76
N ASN A 91 -16.10 3.17 -6.12
CA ASN A 91 -14.87 3.75 -6.67
C ASN A 91 -13.68 2.80 -6.67
N GLY A 92 -13.89 1.48 -6.58
CA GLY A 92 -12.76 0.55 -6.54
C GLY A 92 -13.14 -0.91 -6.31
N LEU A 93 -12.14 -1.66 -5.92
CA LEU A 93 -12.24 -3.10 -5.64
C LEU A 93 -11.75 -3.38 -4.22
N ARG A 94 -12.52 -4.14 -3.47
CA ARG A 94 -12.05 -4.77 -2.24
C ARG A 94 -11.73 -6.23 -2.53
N ILE A 95 -10.48 -6.62 -2.27
CA ILE A 95 -10.02 -7.99 -2.46
C ILE A 95 -9.81 -8.60 -1.08
N GLN A 96 -10.40 -9.76 -0.87
CA GLN A 96 -10.30 -10.53 0.36
C GLN A 96 -9.73 -11.91 0.04
N VAL A 97 -8.84 -12.39 0.88
CA VAL A 97 -8.31 -13.75 0.80
C VAL A 97 -8.89 -14.55 1.95
N ALA A 98 -9.57 -15.64 1.63
CA ALA A 98 -10.18 -16.51 2.63
C ALA A 98 -9.11 -17.25 3.44
N PHE A 99 -9.44 -17.54 4.70
CA PHE A 99 -8.64 -18.44 5.53
C PHE A 99 -8.79 -19.88 5.05
N HIS A 100 -7.66 -20.55 4.94
CA HIS A 100 -7.61 -21.98 4.65
C HIS A 100 -6.75 -22.67 5.71
N ASN A 101 -7.33 -23.63 6.45
CA ASN A 101 -6.67 -24.30 7.58
C ASN A 101 -6.07 -23.32 8.62
N GLY A 102 -6.76 -22.21 8.92
CA GLY A 102 -6.31 -21.23 9.89
C GLY A 102 -5.25 -20.22 9.37
N HIS A 103 -4.83 -20.33 8.12
CA HIS A 103 -3.87 -19.43 7.50
C HIS A 103 -4.47 -18.74 6.27
N GLN A 104 -4.09 -17.49 6.05
CA GLN A 104 -4.28 -16.84 4.76
C GLN A 104 -3.08 -17.16 3.86
N ARG A 105 -3.32 -17.19 2.56
CA ARG A 105 -2.26 -17.35 1.56
C ARG A 105 -1.77 -15.97 1.12
N ASP A 106 -0.52 -15.90 0.72
CA ASP A 106 0.04 -14.71 0.11
C ASP A 106 -0.75 -14.31 -1.14
N LEU A 107 -0.84 -13.01 -1.36
CA LEU A 107 -1.58 -12.43 -2.46
C LEU A 107 -0.62 -11.73 -3.42
N THR A 108 -0.66 -12.12 -4.68
CA THR A 108 0.01 -11.40 -5.76
C THR A 108 -1.05 -10.67 -6.58
N LEU A 109 -0.87 -9.37 -6.76
CA LEU A 109 -1.71 -8.53 -7.60
C LEU A 109 -0.91 -8.01 -8.79
N THR A 110 -1.50 -8.11 -9.97
CA THR A 110 -1.00 -7.41 -11.14
C THR A 110 -2.03 -6.38 -11.57
N VAL A 111 -1.65 -5.10 -11.55
CA VAL A 111 -2.56 -3.96 -11.68
C VAL A 111 -2.10 -2.98 -12.75
N PRO A 112 -3.00 -2.14 -13.32
CA PRO A 112 -2.60 -1.03 -14.16
C PRO A 112 -1.72 -0.03 -13.41
N VAL A 113 -0.78 0.62 -14.10
CA VAL A 113 0.23 1.53 -13.51
C VAL A 113 -0.38 2.65 -12.67
N GLY A 114 -1.52 3.22 -13.07
CA GLY A 114 -2.20 4.34 -12.38
C GLY A 114 -3.16 3.92 -11.25
N THR A 115 -3.08 2.69 -10.77
CA THR A 115 -3.97 2.19 -9.73
C THR A 115 -3.61 2.78 -8.37
N SER A 116 -4.61 3.21 -7.60
CA SER A 116 -4.44 3.58 -6.19
C SER A 116 -4.58 2.36 -5.30
N LEU A 117 -3.75 2.27 -4.26
CA LEU A 117 -3.65 1.10 -3.39
C LEU A 117 -3.89 1.48 -1.93
N ASN A 118 -4.71 0.68 -1.24
CA ASN A 118 -4.83 0.69 0.21
C ASN A 118 -4.58 -0.74 0.72
N LEU A 119 -3.36 -0.99 1.21
CA LEU A 119 -2.90 -2.32 1.59
C LEU A 119 -2.65 -2.37 3.09
N LYS A 120 -3.27 -3.33 3.76
CA LYS A 120 -3.11 -3.52 5.21
C LYS A 120 -2.81 -4.98 5.52
N THR A 121 -1.79 -5.22 6.35
CA THR A 121 -1.54 -6.55 6.90
C THR A 121 -1.18 -6.46 8.37
N ILE A 122 -1.46 -7.51 9.13
CA ILE A 122 -1.01 -7.60 10.52
C ILE A 122 0.35 -8.29 10.58
N HIS A 123 0.48 -9.45 9.92
CA HIS A 123 1.73 -10.20 9.84
C HIS A 123 1.99 -10.56 8.38
N GLY A 124 2.96 -9.90 7.78
CA GLY A 124 3.36 -10.12 6.39
C GLY A 124 4.01 -8.89 5.78
N ASP A 125 4.81 -9.12 4.79
CA ASP A 125 5.49 -8.07 4.05
C ASP A 125 4.58 -7.48 2.97
N ILE A 126 4.81 -6.22 2.62
CA ILE A 126 4.13 -5.55 1.52
C ILE A 126 5.17 -5.10 0.51
N ASP A 127 5.09 -5.66 -0.70
CA ASP A 127 5.96 -5.32 -1.82
C ASP A 127 5.15 -4.71 -2.95
N VAL A 128 5.50 -3.48 -3.38
CA VAL A 128 4.82 -2.77 -4.47
C VAL A 128 5.83 -2.28 -5.48
N GLU A 129 5.61 -2.56 -6.76
CA GLU A 129 6.51 -2.19 -7.84
C GLU A 129 5.79 -1.46 -8.97
N GLY A 130 6.31 -0.28 -9.37
CA GLY A 130 5.92 0.44 -10.57
C GLY A 130 4.58 1.18 -10.51
N VAL A 131 3.97 1.33 -9.34
CA VAL A 131 2.66 1.98 -9.19
C VAL A 131 2.80 3.51 -9.15
N HIS A 132 1.97 4.19 -9.95
CA HIS A 132 1.96 5.65 -10.06
C HIS A 132 0.63 6.29 -9.57
N GLY A 133 -0.02 5.66 -8.61
CA GLY A 133 -1.26 6.13 -7.96
C GLY A 133 -1.05 6.65 -6.55
N GLU A 134 -2.13 6.72 -5.80
CA GLU A 134 -2.07 6.96 -4.37
C GLU A 134 -1.80 5.62 -3.66
N ILE A 135 -0.78 5.59 -2.81
CA ILE A 135 -0.35 4.38 -2.10
C ILE A 135 -0.47 4.63 -0.60
N ASP A 136 -1.37 3.90 0.05
CA ASP A 136 -1.51 3.84 1.49
C ASP A 136 -1.24 2.40 1.95
N VAL A 137 -0.12 2.20 2.64
CA VAL A 137 0.31 0.87 3.09
C VAL A 137 0.58 0.87 4.59
N THR A 138 0.02 -0.12 5.26
CA THR A 138 0.17 -0.28 6.70
C THR A 138 0.44 -1.73 7.06
N THR A 139 1.49 -1.99 7.82
CA THR A 139 1.74 -3.30 8.41
C THR A 139 2.01 -3.18 9.92
N LEU A 140 1.61 -4.17 10.70
CA LEU A 140 1.96 -4.22 12.12
C LEU A 140 3.30 -4.93 12.32
N HIS A 141 3.49 -6.10 11.68
CA HIS A 141 4.71 -6.89 11.72
C HIS A 141 5.08 -7.30 10.30
N GLY A 142 6.04 -6.61 9.72
CA GLY A 142 6.51 -6.87 8.35
C GLY A 142 7.23 -5.68 7.77
N ASN A 143 7.97 -5.91 6.72
CA ASN A 143 8.64 -4.89 5.97
C ASN A 143 7.73 -4.34 4.86
N VAL A 144 7.95 -3.09 4.51
CA VAL A 144 7.29 -2.47 3.36
C VAL A 144 8.37 -2.09 2.35
N THR A 145 8.27 -2.64 1.15
CA THR A 145 9.17 -2.33 0.03
C THR A 145 8.35 -1.72 -1.11
N LEU A 146 8.62 -0.45 -1.42
CA LEU A 146 8.00 0.25 -2.53
C LEU A 146 9.08 0.60 -3.55
N THR A 147 9.00 0.04 -4.75
CA THR A 147 10.03 0.20 -5.78
C THR A 147 9.47 0.93 -6.99
N ALA A 148 10.17 1.97 -7.46
CA ALA A 148 9.81 2.77 -8.63
C ALA A 148 8.37 3.30 -8.57
N VAL A 149 7.97 3.83 -7.42
CA VAL A 149 6.61 4.36 -7.19
C VAL A 149 6.54 5.87 -7.40
N SER A 150 5.36 6.37 -7.73
CA SER A 150 5.09 7.81 -7.92
C SER A 150 3.72 8.16 -7.37
N GLY A 151 3.52 9.42 -7.02
CA GLY A 151 2.25 9.93 -6.48
C GLY A 151 2.31 10.16 -4.97
N THR A 152 1.18 10.16 -4.31
CA THR A 152 1.10 10.23 -2.85
C THR A 152 1.50 8.88 -2.24
N VAL A 153 2.40 8.89 -1.27
CA VAL A 153 2.80 7.68 -0.56
C VAL A 153 2.66 7.90 0.95
N VAL A 154 1.84 7.08 1.56
CA VAL A 154 1.72 6.94 3.02
C VAL A 154 2.12 5.50 3.36
N ALA A 155 3.24 5.34 4.05
CA ALA A 155 3.73 4.03 4.45
C ALA A 155 3.98 3.98 5.95
N SER A 156 3.41 2.99 6.61
CA SER A 156 3.50 2.81 8.05
C SER A 156 3.82 1.37 8.44
N SER A 157 4.76 1.19 9.35
CA SER A 157 5.04 -0.10 9.99
C SER A 157 5.19 0.07 11.50
N THR A 158 4.67 -0.86 12.28
CA THR A 158 4.96 -0.86 13.72
C THR A 158 6.26 -1.59 14.03
N MET A 159 6.51 -2.72 13.38
CA MET A 159 7.74 -3.52 13.54
C MET A 159 8.20 -3.99 12.17
N GLY A 160 9.14 -3.26 11.59
CA GLY A 160 9.70 -3.56 10.27
C GLY A 160 10.30 -2.33 9.59
N THR A 161 11.09 -2.58 8.59
CA THR A 161 11.77 -1.56 7.80
C THR A 161 10.87 -1.08 6.67
N LEU A 162 10.84 0.23 6.46
CA LEU A 162 10.26 0.85 5.27
C LEU A 162 11.38 1.13 4.27
N LYS A 163 11.33 0.50 3.10
CA LYS A 163 12.25 0.75 2.00
C LYS A 163 11.49 1.27 0.81
N VAL A 164 11.75 2.51 0.42
CA VAL A 164 10.97 3.20 -0.62
C VAL A 164 11.89 3.80 -1.67
N SER A 165 11.65 3.50 -2.93
CA SER A 165 12.29 4.14 -4.07
C SER A 165 11.25 4.89 -4.89
N MET A 166 11.34 6.22 -4.86
CA MET A 166 10.45 7.10 -5.62
C MET A 166 10.97 7.31 -7.03
N ASP A 167 10.08 7.22 -8.03
CA ASP A 167 10.46 7.46 -9.42
C ASP A 167 10.30 8.93 -9.80
N ARG A 168 9.15 9.49 -9.50
CA ARG A 168 8.84 10.92 -9.67
C ARG A 168 8.05 11.44 -8.48
N LEU A 169 8.24 12.72 -8.16
CA LEU A 169 7.49 13.40 -7.11
C LEU A 169 6.58 14.47 -7.73
N ASP A 170 5.37 14.56 -7.22
CA ASP A 170 4.42 15.61 -7.53
C ASP A 170 4.39 16.61 -6.36
N PRO A 171 4.70 17.89 -6.57
CA PRO A 171 4.73 18.88 -5.48
C PRO A 171 3.40 19.03 -4.72
N ALA A 172 2.29 18.67 -5.35
CA ALA A 172 0.96 18.72 -4.74
C ALA A 172 0.60 17.47 -3.90
N LYS A 173 1.44 16.43 -3.92
CA LYS A 173 1.17 15.14 -3.29
C LYS A 173 2.12 14.86 -2.15
N PRO A 174 1.70 15.04 -0.89
CA PRO A 174 2.58 14.84 0.27
C PRO A 174 2.97 13.37 0.45
N LEU A 175 4.12 13.17 1.10
CA LEU A 175 4.67 11.88 1.45
C LEU A 175 4.73 11.73 2.98
N SER A 176 4.41 10.54 3.48
CA SER A 176 4.48 10.25 4.91
C SER A 176 5.03 8.85 5.15
N PHE A 177 6.11 8.77 5.91
CA PHE A 177 6.77 7.53 6.27
C PHE A 177 6.88 7.43 7.79
N SER A 178 6.33 6.38 8.37
CA SER A 178 6.37 6.22 9.82
C SER A 178 6.69 4.79 10.24
N SER A 179 7.59 4.63 11.22
CA SER A 179 7.90 3.35 11.84
C SER A 179 8.03 3.50 13.34
N LEU A 180 7.51 2.54 14.12
CA LEU A 180 7.75 2.56 15.56
C LEU A 180 9.09 1.88 15.89
N ASN A 181 9.32 0.69 15.34
CA ASN A 181 10.54 -0.10 15.54
C ASN A 181 11.06 -0.58 14.18
N GLY A 182 11.83 0.27 13.50
CA GLY A 182 12.42 -0.05 12.22
C GLY A 182 13.02 1.16 11.53
N ASN A 183 13.84 0.90 10.55
CA ASN A 183 14.45 1.95 9.77
C ASN A 183 13.51 2.44 8.66
N ILE A 184 13.68 3.70 8.29
CA ILE A 184 13.03 4.31 7.14
C ILE A 184 14.12 4.63 6.14
N ASP A 185 14.14 3.93 5.02
CA ASP A 185 15.13 4.03 3.94
C ASP A 185 14.42 4.51 2.68
N VAL A 186 14.63 5.76 2.30
CA VAL A 186 13.96 6.35 1.14
C VAL A 186 14.95 6.87 0.13
N THR A 187 14.82 6.42 -1.11
CA THR A 187 15.63 6.85 -2.25
C THR A 187 14.83 7.79 -3.13
N PHE A 188 15.33 9.00 -3.32
CA PHE A 188 14.75 10.01 -4.19
C PHE A 188 15.53 10.20 -5.49
N PRO A 189 14.89 10.71 -6.56
CA PRO A 189 15.59 11.21 -7.73
C PRO A 189 16.57 12.34 -7.38
N PRO A 190 17.67 12.50 -8.12
CA PRO A 190 18.73 13.48 -7.80
C PRO A 190 18.28 14.94 -7.85
N ASP A 191 17.23 15.24 -8.62
CA ASP A 191 16.66 16.56 -8.84
C ASP A 191 15.44 16.86 -7.96
N VAL A 192 15.15 16.00 -6.97
CA VAL A 192 14.04 16.18 -6.07
C VAL A 192 14.08 17.54 -5.37
N LYS A 193 12.89 18.16 -5.27
CA LYS A 193 12.66 19.36 -4.44
C LYS A 193 11.68 18.99 -3.34
N ALA A 194 12.11 19.05 -2.10
CA ALA A 194 11.31 18.59 -0.97
C ALA A 194 11.49 19.46 0.27
N ASN A 195 10.40 19.66 1.00
CA ASN A 195 10.39 20.16 2.37
C ASN A 195 10.30 18.96 3.30
N LEU A 196 11.26 18.83 4.17
CA LEU A 196 11.40 17.66 5.04
C LEU A 196 10.97 18.00 6.46
N LYS A 197 10.16 17.11 7.05
CA LYS A 197 9.91 17.03 8.47
C LYS A 197 10.45 15.71 8.98
N LEU A 198 11.54 15.76 9.74
CA LEU A 198 12.28 14.58 10.17
C LEU A 198 12.21 14.44 11.69
N LYS A 199 11.83 13.27 12.18
CA LYS A 199 11.78 12.95 13.60
C LYS A 199 12.30 11.54 13.84
N ALA A 200 13.42 11.42 14.53
CA ALA A 200 13.94 10.15 15.03
C ALA A 200 14.11 10.28 16.56
N ASP A 201 13.24 9.59 17.33
CA ASP A 201 13.25 9.77 18.79
C ASP A 201 14.48 9.10 19.44
N ARG A 202 14.85 7.91 18.94
CA ARG A 202 16.00 7.12 19.41
C ARG A 202 16.78 6.57 18.22
N GLY A 203 17.29 7.46 17.36
CA GLY A 203 18.00 7.05 16.17
C GLY A 203 18.75 8.20 15.52
N GLU A 204 19.28 7.92 14.37
CA GLU A 204 20.10 8.84 13.59
C GLU A 204 19.42 9.14 12.26
N ILE A 205 19.68 10.32 11.72
CA ILE A 205 19.20 10.75 10.42
C ILE A 205 20.41 10.95 9.51
N TRP A 206 20.41 10.26 8.39
CA TRP A 206 21.49 10.31 7.38
C TRP A 206 20.90 10.70 6.03
N SER A 207 21.63 11.50 5.27
CA SER A 207 21.19 11.93 3.94
C SER A 207 22.36 12.09 2.98
N ASP A 208 22.18 11.63 1.74
CA ASP A 208 23.08 11.88 0.61
C ASP A 208 22.86 13.28 -0.01
N PHE A 209 21.77 13.95 0.36
CA PHE A 209 21.48 15.30 -0.10
C PHE A 209 22.02 16.34 0.90
N ALA A 210 22.45 17.49 0.36
CA ALA A 210 22.62 18.67 1.17
C ALA A 210 21.24 19.19 1.61
N ILE A 211 20.97 19.12 2.92
CA ILE A 211 19.71 19.58 3.50
C ILE A 211 19.95 20.96 4.13
N SER A 212 19.25 21.97 3.63
CA SER A 212 19.22 23.30 4.29
C SER A 212 18.27 23.25 5.47
N LEU A 213 18.81 23.17 6.70
CA LEU A 213 18.01 23.11 7.91
C LEU A 213 17.37 24.47 8.19
N SER A 214 16.07 24.48 8.48
CA SER A 214 15.34 25.66 8.93
C SER A 214 15.45 25.75 10.45
N GLY A 215 15.88 26.90 10.99
CA GLY A 215 16.18 27.11 12.41
C GLY A 215 15.01 27.08 13.39
N ALA A 216 13.85 26.54 13.01
CA ALA A 216 12.64 26.47 13.86
C ALA A 216 12.58 25.19 14.74
N GLY A 217 13.62 24.36 14.77
CA GLY A 217 13.65 23.08 15.49
C GLY A 217 13.80 23.17 17.02
N LEU A 218 13.92 24.35 17.58
CA LEU A 218 14.00 24.57 19.03
C LEU A 218 12.84 25.44 19.55
N GLN A 219 11.61 25.08 19.22
CA GLN A 219 10.47 25.64 19.92
C GLN A 219 10.34 24.93 21.27
N SER A 220 10.97 25.51 22.29
CA SER A 220 10.71 25.13 23.69
C SER A 220 9.33 25.67 24.08
N GLY A 221 8.32 24.81 23.99
CA GLY A 221 7.04 25.09 24.66
C GLY A 221 7.22 24.90 26.16
N SER A 222 7.33 25.98 26.93
CA SER A 222 7.34 25.89 28.37
C SER A 222 5.91 25.99 28.92
N HIS A 223 5.44 24.94 29.58
CA HIS A 223 4.20 24.97 30.36
C HIS A 223 4.52 24.76 31.83
N THR A 224 4.06 25.72 32.66
CA THR A 224 4.14 25.57 34.11
C THR A 224 2.77 25.12 34.62
N THR A 225 2.72 23.89 35.15
CA THR A 225 1.54 23.35 35.82
C THR A 225 1.96 22.91 37.21
N ASN A 226 1.33 23.43 38.24
CA ASN A 226 1.59 23.13 39.67
C ASN A 226 3.07 23.31 40.10
N GLY A 227 3.75 24.36 39.64
CA GLY A 227 5.12 24.67 40.02
C GLY A 227 6.20 23.78 39.39
N VAL A 228 5.85 22.86 38.52
CA VAL A 228 6.79 22.02 37.74
C VAL A 228 7.01 22.63 36.38
N TYR A 229 8.24 23.04 36.12
CA TYR A 229 8.66 23.58 34.83
C TYR A 229 8.96 22.40 33.88
N ARG A 230 8.12 22.17 32.88
CA ARG A 230 8.38 21.18 31.82
C ARG A 230 8.78 21.88 30.53
N ILE A 231 9.98 21.61 30.08
CA ILE A 231 10.44 21.99 28.74
C ILE A 231 10.20 20.80 27.81
N ASN A 232 9.25 20.90 26.91
CA ASN A 232 9.09 19.95 25.81
C ASN A 232 9.99 20.44 24.67
N LEU A 233 11.12 19.79 24.49
CA LEU A 233 11.95 19.97 23.28
C LEU A 233 11.27 19.15 22.16
N ASP A 234 10.64 19.88 21.22
CA ASP A 234 10.19 19.26 19.98
C ASP A 234 11.43 18.91 19.13
N ARG A 235 11.72 17.64 19.01
CA ARG A 235 12.88 17.13 18.26
C ARG A 235 12.62 17.04 16.75
N ASN A 236 11.65 17.79 16.24
CA ASN A 236 11.43 17.81 14.80
C ASN A 236 12.53 18.65 14.13
N LEU A 237 13.20 18.04 13.15
CA LEU A 237 14.10 18.74 12.25
C LEU A 237 13.32 19.12 10.99
N TYR A 238 13.35 20.38 10.65
CA TYR A 238 12.78 20.89 9.40
C TYR A 238 13.91 21.26 8.46
N GLY A 239 13.79 20.88 7.20
CA GLY A 239 14.81 21.17 6.20
C GLY A 239 14.26 21.17 4.80
N ALA A 240 15.06 21.64 3.86
CA ALA A 240 14.73 21.66 2.45
C ALA A 240 15.84 21.02 1.60
N ILE A 241 15.43 20.23 0.61
CA ILE A 241 16.29 19.71 -0.45
C ILE A 241 16.05 20.56 -1.71
N ASN A 242 17.11 21.04 -2.35
CA ASN A 242 17.06 21.79 -3.62
C ASN A 242 16.06 22.97 -3.60
N GLY A 243 16.00 23.70 -2.48
CA GLY A 243 15.14 24.87 -2.33
C GLY A 243 13.70 24.60 -1.91
N GLY A 244 13.37 23.36 -1.57
CA GLY A 244 12.03 22.97 -1.12
C GLY A 244 11.04 22.65 -2.25
N GLY A 245 9.94 21.99 -1.90
CA GLY A 245 8.93 21.52 -2.84
C GLY A 245 7.89 20.63 -2.14
N VAL A 246 7.76 19.36 -2.55
CA VAL A 246 6.84 18.42 -1.94
C VAL A 246 7.08 18.27 -0.44
N GLU A 247 6.01 18.17 0.32
CA GLU A 247 6.12 17.89 1.75
C GLU A 247 6.39 16.40 1.99
N ALA A 248 7.47 16.08 2.70
CA ALA A 248 7.82 14.73 3.07
C ALA A 248 8.09 14.62 4.59
N SER A 249 7.26 13.83 5.26
CA SER A 249 7.33 13.61 6.70
C SER A 249 7.91 12.23 7.01
N PHE A 250 8.89 12.18 7.90
CA PHE A 250 9.54 10.97 8.35
C PHE A 250 9.49 10.91 9.88
N HIS A 251 8.99 9.81 10.42
CA HIS A 251 8.95 9.61 11.85
C HIS A 251 9.32 8.18 12.22
N THR A 252 10.37 8.01 13.01
CA THR A 252 10.67 6.73 13.66
C THR A 252 10.95 6.92 15.14
N VAL A 253 10.52 5.96 15.96
CA VAL A 253 10.80 5.98 17.40
C VAL A 253 12.12 5.25 17.68
N ASN A 254 12.26 4.01 17.22
CA ASN A 254 13.45 3.18 17.40
C ASN A 254 13.96 2.75 16.02
N GLY A 255 14.78 3.58 15.39
CA GLY A 255 15.33 3.28 14.07
C GLY A 255 16.03 4.48 13.44
N LYS A 256 16.63 4.25 12.30
CA LYS A 256 17.33 5.28 11.54
C LYS A 256 16.46 5.78 10.39
N ILE A 257 16.65 7.05 10.02
CA ILE A 257 16.10 7.64 8.80
C ILE A 257 17.25 7.80 7.83
N LEU A 258 17.15 7.14 6.68
CA LEU A 258 18.15 7.16 5.62
C LEU A 258 17.49 7.77 4.37
N ILE A 259 18.07 8.86 3.85
CA ILE A 259 17.55 9.54 2.66
C ILE A 259 18.63 9.48 1.58
N HIS A 260 18.42 8.58 0.63
CA HIS A 260 19.37 8.31 -0.43
C HIS A 260 19.07 9.09 -1.70
N LYS A 261 20.12 9.44 -2.40
CA LYS A 261 20.07 9.98 -3.75
C LYS A 261 20.25 8.83 -4.74
N ARG A 262 19.31 8.69 -5.68
CA ARG A 262 19.46 7.69 -6.74
C ARG A 262 20.75 7.97 -7.55
N SER A 263 21.62 6.98 -7.65
CA SER A 263 22.71 6.99 -8.63
C SER A 263 22.14 6.90 -10.05
N LYS A 264 22.77 7.65 -10.97
CA LYS A 264 22.43 7.59 -12.39
C LYS A 264 22.77 6.24 -13.00
#